data_643c7904ab3a16dcf505395c56fac6d4
#
_entry.id   643c7904ab3a16dcf505395c56fac6d4
#
_cell.length_a   1.000
_cell.length_b   1.000
_cell.length_c   1.000
_cell.angle_alpha   90.00
_cell.angle_beta   90.00
_cell.angle_gamma   90.00
#
_symmetry.space_group_name_H-M   'P 1'
#
loop_
_entity.id
_entity.type
_entity.pdbx_description
1 polymer ?
#
loop_
_entity_poly.entity_id
_entity_poly.type
_entity_poly.pdbx_seq_one_letter_code
_entity_poly.pdbx_strand_id
1 'polypeptide(L)'
;MPGRRGSADCESPRLPHTTSETIAERIENLYGQPMAALEAHADSQPAGAMLAALTSSHSDLQFAERNITFQLQRLRELASPEREIGRFEAGHLLDCARRIAESVATRDAHAKTVSAVLASLHRTPAPSTAVDLTTSVPPRPMEPAATHTR
;
A
#
# COMPACT_ATOMS: atom_id res chain seq x y z
N MET A 1 53.61 -12.47 13.54
CA MET A 1 52.59 -11.90 12.65
C MET A 1 51.26 -12.57 12.92
N PRO A 2 50.29 -11.95 13.64
CA PRO A 2 49.00 -12.56 13.86
C PRO A 2 48.06 -12.21 12.71
N GLY A 3 47.48 -13.27 12.12
CA GLY A 3 46.53 -13.18 11.04
C GLY A 3 45.24 -12.46 11.44
N ARG A 4 44.79 -11.50 10.63
CA ARG A 4 43.47 -10.89 10.65
C ARG A 4 42.42 -11.97 10.38
N ARG A 5 41.64 -12.29 11.39
CA ARG A 5 40.35 -12.98 11.22
C ARG A 5 39.39 -11.94 10.65
N GLY A 6 39.05 -12.09 9.39
CA GLY A 6 37.95 -11.39 8.79
C GLY A 6 36.67 -11.81 9.50
N SER A 7 35.99 -10.86 10.14
CA SER A 7 34.61 -11.00 10.54
C SER A 7 33.80 -11.16 9.27
N ALA A 8 33.40 -12.41 8.97
CA ALA A 8 32.32 -12.64 8.04
C ALA A 8 31.06 -12.09 8.69
N ASP A 9 30.65 -10.92 8.26
CA ASP A 9 29.30 -10.41 8.51
C ASP A 9 28.35 -11.47 8.00
N CYS A 10 27.77 -12.23 8.94
CA CYS A 10 26.59 -13.06 8.68
C CYS A 10 25.43 -12.09 8.36
N GLU A 11 25.42 -11.60 7.13
CA GLU A 11 24.24 -10.98 6.55
C GLU A 11 23.17 -12.06 6.50
N SER A 12 22.31 -12.06 7.52
CA SER A 12 21.13 -12.92 7.53
C SER A 12 20.38 -12.66 6.22
N PRO A 13 20.02 -13.70 5.46
CA PRO A 13 19.24 -13.51 4.24
C PRO A 13 17.98 -12.74 4.62
N ARG A 14 17.87 -11.48 4.16
CA ARG A 14 16.65 -10.72 4.27
C ARG A 14 15.57 -11.56 3.60
N LEU A 15 14.63 -12.03 4.40
CA LEU A 15 13.42 -12.63 3.86
C LEU A 15 12.85 -11.65 2.83
N PRO A 16 12.41 -12.12 1.67
CA PRO A 16 11.78 -11.24 0.70
C PRO A 16 10.65 -10.50 1.40
N HIS A 17 10.66 -9.16 1.29
CA HIS A 17 9.58 -8.33 1.84
C HIS A 17 8.25 -8.89 1.40
N THR A 18 7.33 -9.05 2.33
CA THR A 18 5.97 -9.50 2.00
C THR A 18 5.28 -8.45 1.14
N THR A 19 4.29 -8.85 0.37
CA THR A 19 3.53 -7.91 -0.47
C THR A 19 2.84 -6.85 0.40
N SER A 20 2.34 -7.24 1.57
CA SER A 20 1.72 -6.31 2.53
C SER A 20 2.70 -5.29 3.08
N GLU A 21 3.95 -5.66 3.39
CA GLU A 21 5.00 -4.73 3.84
C GLU A 21 5.30 -3.68 2.77
N THR A 22 5.48 -4.12 1.51
CA THR A 22 5.73 -3.19 0.39
C THR A 22 4.55 -2.22 0.18
N ILE A 23 3.32 -2.67 0.35
CA ILE A 23 2.14 -1.82 0.27
C ILE A 23 2.07 -0.87 1.47
N ALA A 24 2.36 -1.35 2.69
CA ALA A 24 2.42 -0.51 3.89
C ALA A 24 3.39 0.66 3.72
N GLU A 25 4.63 0.39 3.30
CA GLU A 25 5.64 1.41 3.04
C GLU A 25 5.16 2.49 2.05
N ARG A 26 4.44 2.07 1.01
CA ARG A 26 3.91 3.03 0.02
C ARG A 26 2.78 3.88 0.59
N ILE A 27 1.91 3.32 1.43
CA ILE A 27 0.84 4.05 2.12
C ILE A 27 1.47 5.02 3.14
N GLU A 28 2.43 4.57 3.94
CA GLU A 28 3.16 5.40 4.90
C GLU A 28 3.87 6.58 4.23
N ASN A 29 4.52 6.32 3.10
CA ASN A 29 5.18 7.39 2.32
C ASN A 29 4.18 8.41 1.76
N LEU A 30 2.98 7.97 1.37
CA LEU A 30 1.95 8.87 0.84
C LEU A 30 1.36 9.79 1.93
N TYR A 31 1.12 9.24 3.12
CA TYR A 31 0.47 9.96 4.23
C TYR A 31 1.47 10.54 5.24
N GLY A 32 2.74 10.16 5.18
CA GLY A 32 3.78 10.64 6.10
C GLY A 32 3.63 10.15 7.54
N GLN A 33 2.89 9.06 7.76
CA GLN A 33 2.60 8.49 9.07
C GLN A 33 2.71 6.95 9.05
N PRO A 34 3.06 6.31 10.17
CA PRO A 34 3.12 4.86 10.28
C PRO A 34 1.72 4.22 10.18
N MET A 35 1.64 3.00 9.65
CA MET A 35 0.38 2.27 9.43
C MET A 35 -0.51 2.21 10.67
N ALA A 36 0.06 1.96 11.85
CA ALA A 36 -0.70 1.90 13.10
C ALA A 36 -1.43 3.22 13.42
N ALA A 37 -0.83 4.37 13.13
CA ALA A 37 -1.47 5.68 13.31
C ALA A 37 -2.57 5.92 12.25
N LEU A 38 -2.34 5.47 11.03
CA LEU A 38 -3.32 5.57 9.93
C LEU A 38 -4.55 4.70 10.18
N GLU A 39 -4.36 3.49 10.69
CA GLU A 39 -5.44 2.57 11.09
C GLU A 39 -6.28 3.19 12.22
N ALA A 40 -5.64 3.67 13.28
CA ALA A 40 -6.34 4.33 14.39
C ALA A 40 -7.11 5.58 13.92
N HIS A 41 -6.56 6.33 12.97
CA HIS A 41 -7.23 7.49 12.39
C HIS A 41 -8.44 7.07 11.52
N ALA A 42 -8.29 6.04 10.71
CA ALA A 42 -9.37 5.51 9.88
C ALA A 42 -10.56 5.02 10.72
N ASP A 43 -10.29 4.37 11.86
CA ASP A 43 -11.32 3.89 12.78
C ASP A 43 -12.07 5.01 13.49
N SER A 44 -11.39 6.14 13.72
CA SER A 44 -11.97 7.27 14.47
C SER A 44 -12.74 8.27 13.60
N GLN A 45 -12.49 8.30 12.28
CA GLN A 45 -13.09 9.29 11.37
C GLN A 45 -13.70 8.66 10.12
N PRO A 46 -15.03 8.53 10.04
CA PRO A 46 -15.71 7.99 8.85
C PRO A 46 -15.57 8.86 7.59
N ALA A 47 -15.09 10.11 7.73
CA ALA A 47 -14.89 11.03 6.60
C ALA A 47 -13.70 10.66 5.70
N GLY A 48 -12.80 9.78 6.13
CA GLY A 48 -11.62 9.35 5.38
C GLY A 48 -11.84 8.08 4.56
N ALA A 49 -12.91 7.99 3.75
CA ALA A 49 -13.28 6.77 3.02
C ALA A 49 -12.12 6.15 2.21
N MET A 50 -11.24 6.97 1.62
CA MET A 50 -10.08 6.48 0.89
C MET A 50 -9.04 5.84 1.81
N LEU A 51 -8.71 6.48 2.93
CA LEU A 51 -7.77 5.94 3.90
C LEU A 51 -8.32 4.65 4.51
N ALA A 52 -9.60 4.63 4.91
CA ALA A 52 -10.25 3.44 5.44
C ALA A 52 -10.23 2.27 4.44
N ALA A 53 -10.46 2.54 3.15
CA ALA A 53 -10.37 1.53 2.10
C ALA A 53 -8.94 0.99 1.91
N LEU A 54 -7.92 1.85 1.98
CA LEU A 54 -6.52 1.45 1.87
C LEU A 54 -6.06 0.61 3.06
N THR A 55 -6.41 1.02 4.30
CA THR A 55 -6.06 0.28 5.53
C THR A 55 -6.79 -1.05 5.59
N SER A 56 -8.08 -1.11 5.22
CA SER A 56 -8.83 -2.36 5.11
C SER A 56 -8.21 -3.33 4.10
N SER A 57 -7.88 -2.83 2.89
CA SER A 57 -7.24 -3.68 1.86
C SER A 57 -5.85 -4.16 2.28
N HIS A 58 -5.11 -3.36 3.06
CA HIS A 58 -3.83 -3.77 3.63
C HIS A 58 -4.02 -4.89 4.68
N SER A 59 -5.04 -4.79 5.54
CA SER A 59 -5.38 -5.83 6.51
C SER A 59 -5.77 -7.14 5.82
N ASP A 60 -6.53 -7.07 4.71
CA ASP A 60 -6.90 -8.24 3.91
C ASP A 60 -5.68 -8.90 3.26
N LEU A 61 -4.71 -8.11 2.79
CA LEU A 61 -3.42 -8.60 2.30
C LEU A 61 -2.66 -9.37 3.37
N GLN A 62 -2.51 -8.79 4.55
CA GLN A 62 -1.85 -9.43 5.68
C GLN A 62 -2.56 -10.73 6.09
N PHE A 63 -3.89 -10.73 6.10
CA PHE A 63 -4.66 -11.92 6.40
C PHE A 63 -4.41 -13.03 5.38
N ALA A 64 -4.42 -12.71 4.09
CA ALA A 64 -4.15 -13.66 3.02
C ALA A 64 -2.72 -14.26 3.14
N GLU A 65 -1.70 -13.45 3.43
CA GLU A 65 -0.32 -13.90 3.62
C GLU A 65 -0.16 -14.81 4.84
N ARG A 66 -0.78 -14.44 5.96
CA ARG A 66 -0.80 -15.30 7.16
C ARG A 66 -1.46 -16.64 6.88
N ASN A 67 -2.57 -16.63 6.13
CA ASN A 67 -3.29 -17.86 5.78
C ASN A 67 -2.46 -18.74 4.83
N ILE A 68 -1.76 -18.17 3.86
CA ILE A 68 -0.81 -18.92 2.99
C ILE A 68 0.24 -19.62 3.86
N THR A 69 0.88 -18.88 4.76
CA THR A 69 1.92 -19.42 5.65
C THR A 69 1.37 -20.56 6.52
N PHE A 70 0.22 -20.35 7.14
CA PHE A 70 -0.45 -21.34 7.97
C PHE A 70 -0.78 -22.63 7.19
N GLN A 71 -1.38 -22.49 6.01
CA GLN A 71 -1.77 -23.64 5.19
C GLN A 71 -0.54 -24.40 4.64
N LEU A 72 0.53 -23.69 4.29
CA LEU A 72 1.80 -24.30 3.89
C LEU A 72 2.42 -25.11 5.01
N GLN A 73 2.40 -24.60 6.23
CA GLN A 73 2.90 -25.35 7.39
C GLN A 73 2.06 -26.60 7.64
N ARG A 74 0.74 -26.47 7.62
CA ARG A 74 -0.16 -27.59 7.79
C ARG A 74 0.00 -28.65 6.69
N LEU A 75 0.21 -28.23 5.46
CA LEU A 75 0.48 -29.14 4.34
C LEU A 75 1.77 -29.92 4.56
N ARG A 76 2.85 -29.27 5.06
CA ARG A 76 4.12 -29.95 5.41
C ARG A 76 3.91 -30.97 6.53
N GLU A 77 3.15 -30.64 7.57
CA GLU A 77 2.84 -31.55 8.68
C GLU A 77 2.03 -32.77 8.21
N LEU A 78 1.06 -32.57 7.30
CA LEU A 78 0.25 -33.66 6.75
C LEU A 78 1.04 -34.54 5.76
N ALA A 79 1.99 -33.96 5.04
CA ALA A 79 2.85 -34.67 4.08
C ALA A 79 4.15 -35.21 4.71
N SER A 80 4.26 -35.24 6.04
CA SER A 80 5.42 -35.79 6.72
C SER A 80 5.63 -37.26 6.35
N PRO A 81 6.88 -37.70 6.04
CA PRO A 81 7.17 -39.07 5.61
C PRO A 81 6.87 -40.12 6.69
N GLU A 82 6.75 -39.71 7.97
CA GLU A 82 6.39 -40.61 9.07
C GLU A 82 4.88 -40.90 9.15
N ARG A 83 4.08 -40.19 8.36
CA ARG A 83 2.60 -40.35 8.34
C ARG A 83 2.18 -41.20 7.15
N GLU A 84 1.34 -42.16 7.42
CA GLU A 84 0.66 -42.90 6.36
C GLU A 84 -0.46 -41.99 5.76
N ILE A 85 -0.44 -41.83 4.44
CA ILE A 85 -1.43 -41.02 3.73
C ILE A 85 -2.60 -41.93 3.34
N GLY A 86 -3.63 -41.89 4.17
CA GLY A 86 -4.90 -42.53 3.89
C GLY A 86 -5.85 -41.59 3.11
N ARG A 87 -7.08 -42.05 2.95
CA ARG A 87 -8.13 -41.31 2.21
C ARG A 87 -8.48 -39.96 2.84
N PHE A 88 -8.48 -39.87 4.16
CA PHE A 88 -8.80 -38.64 4.88
C PHE A 88 -7.66 -37.63 4.79
N GLU A 89 -6.42 -38.08 4.94
CA GLU A 89 -5.23 -37.25 4.82
C GLU A 89 -5.10 -36.66 3.44
N ALA A 90 -5.38 -37.43 2.39
CA ALA A 90 -5.44 -36.95 1.02
C ALA A 90 -6.46 -35.81 0.83
N GLY A 91 -7.64 -35.94 1.44
CA GLY A 91 -8.66 -34.88 1.44
C GLY A 91 -8.16 -33.59 2.10
N HIS A 92 -7.48 -33.71 3.25
CA HIS A 92 -6.92 -32.54 3.94
C HIS A 92 -5.79 -31.87 3.17
N LEU A 93 -4.94 -32.64 2.49
CA LEU A 93 -3.90 -32.09 1.62
C LEU A 93 -4.48 -31.27 0.48
N LEU A 94 -5.52 -31.79 -0.18
CA LEU A 94 -6.24 -31.07 -1.23
C LEU A 94 -6.90 -29.79 -0.71
N ASP A 95 -7.51 -29.83 0.47
CA ASP A 95 -8.15 -28.64 1.08
C ASP A 95 -7.11 -27.56 1.42
N CYS A 96 -5.96 -27.93 1.98
CA CYS A 96 -4.84 -27.01 2.22
C CYS A 96 -4.37 -26.37 0.90
N ALA A 97 -4.16 -27.18 -0.15
CA ALA A 97 -3.72 -26.68 -1.45
C ALA A 97 -4.73 -25.69 -2.07
N ARG A 98 -6.02 -25.99 -1.99
CA ARG A 98 -7.10 -25.10 -2.47
C ARG A 98 -7.08 -23.77 -1.69
N ARG A 99 -7.00 -23.82 -0.37
CA ARG A 99 -6.96 -22.60 0.47
C ARG A 99 -5.72 -21.75 0.21
N ILE A 100 -4.58 -22.36 -0.10
CA ILE A 100 -3.38 -21.63 -0.52
C ILE A 100 -3.67 -20.90 -1.84
N ALA A 101 -4.24 -21.58 -2.84
CA ALA A 101 -4.54 -20.98 -4.13
C ALA A 101 -5.53 -19.82 -4.01
N GLU A 102 -6.59 -19.96 -3.21
CA GLU A 102 -7.57 -18.92 -2.93
C GLU A 102 -6.92 -17.71 -2.24
N SER A 103 -6.07 -17.94 -1.24
CA SER A 103 -5.37 -16.87 -0.51
C SER A 103 -4.35 -16.15 -1.41
N VAL A 104 -3.66 -16.85 -2.30
CA VAL A 104 -2.75 -16.24 -3.29
C VAL A 104 -3.54 -15.34 -4.23
N ALA A 105 -4.67 -15.82 -4.77
CA ALA A 105 -5.52 -15.03 -5.66
C ALA A 105 -6.06 -13.76 -4.96
N THR A 106 -6.50 -13.89 -3.70
CA THR A 106 -6.97 -12.76 -2.89
C THR A 106 -5.84 -11.74 -2.66
N ARG A 107 -4.66 -12.20 -2.22
CA ARG A 107 -3.48 -11.34 -2.04
C ARG A 107 -3.17 -10.55 -3.31
N ASP A 108 -3.08 -11.23 -4.44
CA ASP A 108 -2.69 -10.63 -5.71
C ASP A 108 -3.74 -9.62 -6.22
N ALA A 109 -5.03 -9.90 -6.00
CA ALA A 109 -6.11 -8.98 -6.35
C ALA A 109 -6.05 -7.70 -5.51
N HIS A 110 -5.90 -7.81 -4.19
CA HIS A 110 -5.77 -6.65 -3.30
C HIS A 110 -4.50 -5.86 -3.61
N ALA A 111 -3.35 -6.51 -3.79
CA ALA A 111 -2.10 -5.87 -4.13
C ALA A 111 -2.18 -5.06 -5.43
N LYS A 112 -2.80 -5.63 -6.45
CA LYS A 112 -3.03 -4.96 -7.74
C LYS A 112 -3.92 -3.74 -7.59
N THR A 113 -5.05 -3.88 -6.88
CA THR A 113 -6.01 -2.81 -6.67
C THR A 113 -5.40 -1.65 -5.89
N VAL A 114 -4.77 -1.93 -4.74
CA VAL A 114 -4.13 -0.91 -3.92
C VAL A 114 -3.00 -0.22 -4.67
N SER A 115 -2.18 -0.97 -5.41
CA SER A 115 -1.10 -0.40 -6.21
C SER A 115 -1.63 0.56 -7.29
N ALA A 116 -2.75 0.24 -7.95
CA ALA A 116 -3.38 1.11 -8.94
C ALA A 116 -3.92 2.39 -8.31
N VAL A 117 -4.57 2.28 -7.13
CA VAL A 117 -5.06 3.44 -6.39
C VAL A 117 -3.90 4.34 -5.95
N LEU A 118 -2.86 3.79 -5.34
CA LEU A 118 -1.68 4.55 -4.93
C LEU A 118 -0.99 5.25 -6.10
N ALA A 119 -0.89 4.59 -7.25
CA ALA A 119 -0.34 5.20 -8.47
C ALA A 119 -1.19 6.37 -8.99
N SER A 120 -2.51 6.32 -8.83
CA SER A 120 -3.41 7.41 -9.22
C SER A 120 -3.27 8.63 -8.30
N LEU A 121 -3.06 8.42 -7.00
CA LEU A 121 -2.90 9.48 -6.02
C LEU A 121 -1.58 10.26 -6.20
N HIS A 122 -0.53 9.63 -6.67
CA HIS A 122 0.74 10.31 -6.97
C HIS A 122 0.71 11.15 -8.25
N ARG A 123 -0.31 11.00 -9.10
CA ARG A 123 -0.43 11.70 -10.37
C ARG A 123 -1.11 13.06 -10.29
N THR A 124 -1.66 13.44 -9.16
CA THR A 124 -2.27 14.77 -9.03
C THR A 124 -1.15 15.79 -8.92
N PRO A 125 -0.84 16.56 -9.98
CA PRO A 125 0.09 17.67 -9.86
C PRO A 125 -0.51 18.63 -8.83
N ALA A 126 0.34 19.10 -7.92
CA ALA A 126 -0.06 20.20 -7.04
C ALA A 126 -0.63 21.32 -7.90
N PRO A 127 -1.79 21.93 -7.54
CA PRO A 127 -2.31 23.03 -8.28
C PRO A 127 -1.23 24.09 -8.37
N SER A 128 -0.79 24.43 -9.59
CA SER A 128 0.11 25.56 -9.84
C SER A 128 -0.59 26.82 -9.35
N THR A 129 -0.39 27.15 -8.10
CA THR A 129 -0.73 28.44 -7.53
C THR A 129 0.33 29.41 -8.01
N ALA A 130 0.07 30.04 -9.14
CA ALA A 130 0.56 31.38 -9.49
C ALA A 130 0.09 31.69 -10.91
N VAL A 131 -1.17 31.97 -11.09
CA VAL A 131 -1.52 32.95 -12.10
C VAL A 131 -1.50 34.28 -11.37
N ASP A 132 -0.36 34.92 -11.45
CA ASP A 132 -0.15 36.30 -11.07
C ASP A 132 -1.01 37.15 -12.02
N LEU A 133 -2.26 37.37 -11.66
CA LEU A 133 -3.14 38.33 -12.33
C LEU A 133 -2.84 39.73 -11.80
N THR A 134 -1.63 40.19 -12.00
CA THR A 134 -1.36 41.65 -12.10
C THR A 134 -1.87 42.12 -13.46
N THR A 135 -3.18 42.20 -13.58
CA THR A 135 -3.80 43.00 -14.63
C THR A 135 -3.53 44.46 -14.27
N SER A 136 -2.41 44.97 -14.79
CA SER A 136 -2.17 46.39 -14.85
C SER A 136 -3.26 47.00 -15.73
N VAL A 137 -4.26 47.62 -15.10
CA VAL A 137 -5.23 48.47 -15.78
C VAL A 137 -4.53 49.77 -16.18
N PRO A 138 -4.37 50.10 -17.48
CA PRO A 138 -3.82 51.37 -17.87
C PRO A 138 -4.80 52.48 -17.48
N PRO A 139 -4.32 53.66 -16.98
CA PRO A 139 -5.18 54.76 -16.63
C PRO A 139 -5.83 55.33 -17.89
N ARG A 140 -7.16 55.44 -17.85
CA ARG A 140 -7.98 56.06 -18.90
C ARG A 140 -7.67 57.54 -18.95
N PRO A 141 -7.39 58.15 -20.13
CA PRO A 141 -7.24 59.61 -20.25
C PRO A 141 -8.57 60.28 -19.96
N MET A 142 -8.54 61.26 -19.05
CA MET A 142 -9.66 62.18 -18.84
C MET A 142 -9.78 63.08 -20.05
N GLU A 143 -10.94 63.07 -20.75
CA GLU A 143 -11.34 64.03 -21.72
C GLU A 143 -11.78 65.35 -21.01
N PRO A 144 -11.35 66.52 -21.50
CA PRO A 144 -11.77 67.80 -20.93
C PRO A 144 -13.23 68.10 -21.28
N ALA A 145 -14.01 68.45 -20.29
CA ALA A 145 -15.38 68.94 -20.44
C ALA A 145 -15.43 70.16 -21.29
N ALA A 146 -16.15 70.12 -22.40
CA ALA A 146 -16.50 71.26 -23.20
C ALA A 146 -17.55 72.14 -22.45
N THR A 147 -17.14 73.33 -22.12
CA THR A 147 -18.00 74.39 -21.68
C THR A 147 -18.95 74.81 -22.82
N HIS A 148 -20.24 74.61 -22.64
CA HIS A 148 -21.26 75.33 -23.45
C HIS A 148 -21.78 76.47 -22.66
N THR A 149 -21.40 77.69 -23.14
CA THR A 149 -22.05 78.98 -22.84
C THR A 149 -23.25 79.10 -23.75
N ARG A 150 -24.45 79.21 -23.24
CA ARG A 150 -25.48 80.18 -23.47
C ARG A 150 -26.83 79.74 -22.96
#